data_aebaad2810257511947ea456794e37f6
#
_entry.id   aebaad2810257511947ea456794e37f6
#
_cell.length_a   1.000
_cell.length_b   1.000
_cell.length_c   1.000
_cell.angle_alpha   90.00
_cell.angle_beta   90.00
_cell.angle_gamma   90.00
#
_symmetry.space_group_name_H-M   'P 1'
#
loop_
_entity.id
_entity.type
_entity.pdbx_description
1 polymer ?
#
loop_
_entity_poly.entity_id
_entity_poly.type
_entity_poly.pdbx_seq_one_letter_code
_entity_poly.pdbx_strand_id
1 'polypeptide(L)'
;MTASVKLAKLTLSPINVRKRPDELLEIPQMAADLEARGVLQNLLVTPVKKPRGTFEVFDGGRRLRGLRMLADRGVIDPETYDVPVKVLVGDEATLSETSTAANFHQLKMTPAEECRAFQYFIGLTGDIEGVAKRFGLTRRFVEGRLRLATLAEPIFEALSEGTITLDVAK
;
A
#
# COMPACT_ATOMS: atom_id res chain seq x y z
N MET A 1 -3.33 -18.65 -2.56
CA MET A 1 -2.34 -19.71 -2.39
C MET A 1 -1.09 -19.10 -1.77
N THR A 2 -0.60 -19.65 -0.67
CA THR A 2 0.65 -19.18 -0.02
C THR A 2 1.82 -19.85 -0.73
N ALA A 3 2.82 -19.08 -1.09
CA ALA A 3 4.01 -19.54 -1.80
C ALA A 3 5.24 -18.78 -1.28
N SER A 4 6.42 -19.21 -1.69
CA SER A 4 7.68 -18.51 -1.45
C SER A 4 8.27 -18.06 -2.79
N VAL A 5 8.73 -16.82 -2.86
CA VAL A 5 9.29 -16.22 -4.08
C VAL A 5 10.61 -15.53 -3.72
N LYS A 6 11.63 -15.67 -4.59
CA LYS A 6 12.92 -14.99 -4.40
C LYS A 6 12.74 -13.47 -4.40
N LEU A 7 13.44 -12.77 -3.49
CA LEU A 7 13.34 -11.31 -3.36
C LEU A 7 13.63 -10.60 -4.69
N ALA A 8 14.61 -11.09 -5.48
CA ALA A 8 14.96 -10.54 -6.78
C ALA A 8 13.79 -10.56 -7.80
N LYS A 9 12.80 -11.42 -7.59
CA LYS A 9 11.64 -11.57 -8.47
C LYS A 9 10.42 -10.74 -8.04
N LEU A 10 10.56 -9.94 -6.98
CA LEU A 10 9.51 -9.08 -6.45
C LEU A 10 9.73 -7.63 -6.88
N THR A 11 8.72 -7.00 -7.43
CA THR A 11 8.72 -5.57 -7.77
C THR A 11 7.55 -4.88 -7.07
N LEU A 12 7.69 -3.57 -6.83
CA LEU A 12 6.59 -2.80 -6.25
C LEU A 12 5.55 -2.52 -7.34
N SER A 13 4.29 -2.84 -7.06
CA SER A 13 3.22 -2.53 -8.00
C SER A 13 2.95 -1.03 -8.08
N PRO A 14 2.70 -0.47 -9.29
CA PRO A 14 2.24 0.91 -9.46
C PRO A 14 0.87 1.17 -8.82
N ILE A 15 0.07 0.11 -8.57
CA ILE A 15 -1.22 0.16 -7.89
C ILE A 15 -1.06 0.42 -6.38
N ASN A 16 0.14 0.30 -5.84
CA ASN A 16 0.37 0.53 -4.42
C ASN A 16 0.02 1.98 -4.05
N VAL A 17 -1.01 2.13 -3.22
CA VAL A 17 -1.63 3.42 -2.84
C VAL A 17 -0.68 4.31 -2.03
N ARG A 18 0.35 3.73 -1.38
CA ARG A 18 1.30 4.48 -0.56
C ARG A 18 2.47 5.01 -1.35
N LYS A 19 2.45 6.31 -1.58
CA LYS A 19 3.52 7.07 -2.27
C LYS A 19 4.29 8.00 -1.31
N ARG A 20 4.28 7.70 -0.01
CA ARG A 20 5.04 8.49 0.96
C ARG A 20 6.54 8.28 0.79
N PRO A 21 7.38 9.29 1.08
CA PRO A 21 8.82 9.12 1.20
C PRO A 21 9.19 7.99 2.16
N ASP A 22 10.29 7.30 1.90
CA ASP A 22 10.71 6.13 2.69
C ASP A 22 10.95 6.47 4.17
N GLU A 23 11.38 7.70 4.47
CA GLU A 23 11.55 8.21 5.84
C GLU A 23 10.24 8.23 6.61
N LEU A 24 9.14 8.66 5.95
CA LEU A 24 7.80 8.65 6.55
C LEU A 24 7.19 7.24 6.65
N LEU A 25 7.78 6.28 5.96
CA LEU A 25 7.38 4.87 6.02
C LEU A 25 8.18 4.08 7.07
N GLU A 26 9.13 4.72 7.75
CA GLU A 26 9.98 4.09 8.79
C GLU A 26 10.67 2.83 8.25
N ILE A 27 11.25 2.89 7.06
CA ILE A 27 11.87 1.74 6.41
C ILE A 27 13.06 1.18 7.20
N PRO A 28 13.95 2.00 7.81
CA PRO A 28 15.03 1.47 8.64
C PRO A 28 14.56 0.63 9.81
N GLN A 29 13.47 1.04 10.50
CA GLN A 29 12.86 0.29 11.59
C GLN A 29 12.24 -1.02 11.09
N MET A 30 11.58 -0.97 9.93
CA MET A 30 11.06 -2.16 9.27
C MET A 30 12.16 -3.13 8.89
N ALA A 31 13.29 -2.65 8.36
CA ALA A 31 14.45 -3.48 8.03
C ALA A 31 15.03 -4.17 9.27
N ALA A 32 15.20 -3.44 10.38
CA ALA A 32 15.67 -4.00 11.64
C ALA A 32 14.74 -5.08 12.21
N ASP A 33 13.41 -4.88 12.12
CA ASP A 33 12.43 -5.88 12.55
C ASP A 33 12.47 -7.13 11.66
N LEU A 34 12.60 -6.96 10.34
CA LEU A 34 12.74 -8.06 9.39
C LEU A 34 14.04 -8.84 9.57
N GLU A 35 15.14 -8.17 9.91
CA GLU A 35 16.42 -8.82 10.23
C GLU A 35 16.31 -9.67 11.49
N ALA A 36 15.64 -9.16 12.53
CA ALA A 36 15.52 -9.83 13.82
C ALA A 36 14.53 -11.00 13.81
N ARG A 37 13.42 -10.88 13.07
CA ARG A 37 12.26 -11.79 13.17
C ARG A 37 11.87 -12.46 11.86
N GLY A 38 12.46 -12.04 10.74
CA GLY A 38 12.04 -12.47 9.41
C GLY A 38 10.69 -11.88 8.99
N VAL A 39 10.16 -12.40 7.89
CA VAL A 39 8.87 -11.95 7.33
C VAL A 39 7.72 -12.72 7.99
N LEU A 40 7.10 -12.14 9.01
CA LEU A 40 6.00 -12.76 9.76
C LEU A 40 4.65 -12.71 9.02
N GLN A 41 4.45 -11.75 8.13
CA GLN A 41 3.24 -11.58 7.34
C GLN A 41 3.56 -11.68 5.85
N ASN A 42 2.83 -12.50 5.13
CA ASN A 42 2.98 -12.66 3.71
C ASN A 42 2.76 -11.33 2.97
N LEU A 43 3.56 -11.10 1.92
CA LEU A 43 3.28 -10.04 0.96
C LEU A 43 2.16 -10.48 0.02
N LEU A 44 1.27 -9.57 -0.36
CA LEU A 44 0.27 -9.85 -1.38
C LEU A 44 0.83 -9.49 -2.75
N VAL A 45 0.82 -10.48 -3.65
CA VAL A 45 1.46 -10.33 -4.95
C VAL A 45 0.56 -10.81 -6.08
N THR A 46 0.77 -10.24 -7.27
CA THR A 46 0.16 -10.71 -8.51
C THR A 46 1.25 -11.06 -9.53
N PRO A 47 1.07 -12.12 -10.33
CA PRO A 47 2.05 -12.49 -11.35
C PRO A 47 2.09 -11.46 -12.48
N VAL A 48 3.28 -11.12 -12.94
CA VAL A 48 3.49 -10.24 -14.09
C VAL A 48 3.55 -11.05 -15.37
N LYS A 49 2.95 -10.53 -16.45
CA LYS A 49 2.95 -11.22 -17.75
C LYS A 49 4.36 -11.36 -18.35
N LYS A 50 5.20 -10.34 -18.15
CA LYS A 50 6.59 -10.29 -18.65
C LYS A 50 7.46 -9.45 -17.69
N PRO A 51 8.65 -9.94 -17.29
CA PRO A 51 9.16 -11.31 -17.52
C PRO A 51 8.39 -12.36 -16.71
N ARG A 52 8.27 -13.59 -17.24
CA ARG A 52 7.61 -14.68 -16.52
C ARG A 52 8.33 -15.02 -15.21
N GLY A 53 7.57 -15.35 -14.18
CA GLY A 53 8.11 -15.72 -12.86
C GLY A 53 8.49 -14.52 -12.00
N THR A 54 8.12 -13.32 -12.41
CA THR A 54 8.17 -12.11 -11.56
C THR A 54 6.79 -11.75 -11.05
N PHE A 55 6.76 -11.05 -9.92
CA PHE A 55 5.53 -10.70 -9.22
C PHE A 55 5.57 -9.24 -8.79
N GLU A 56 4.43 -8.59 -8.89
CA GLU A 56 4.22 -7.25 -8.34
C GLU A 56 3.60 -7.34 -6.95
N VAL A 57 4.23 -6.64 -5.99
CA VAL A 57 3.75 -6.52 -4.61
C VAL A 57 2.79 -5.34 -4.54
N PHE A 58 1.53 -5.61 -4.33
CA PHE A 58 0.50 -4.58 -4.18
C PHE A 58 0.11 -4.34 -2.70
N ASP A 59 0.39 -5.29 -1.78
CA ASP A 59 0.40 -5.04 -0.34
C ASP A 59 1.65 -5.61 0.32
N GLY A 60 2.19 -4.89 1.30
CA GLY A 60 3.47 -5.19 1.94
C GLY A 60 4.65 -4.39 1.38
N GLY A 61 4.40 -3.28 0.70
CA GLY A 61 5.44 -2.43 0.11
C GLY A 61 6.52 -1.96 1.09
N ARG A 62 6.16 -1.66 2.36
CA ARG A 62 7.15 -1.33 3.40
C ARG A 62 8.09 -2.51 3.68
N ARG A 63 7.55 -3.72 3.78
CA ARG A 63 8.33 -4.95 3.98
C ARG A 63 9.27 -5.20 2.80
N LEU A 64 8.78 -5.03 1.58
CA LEU A 64 9.62 -5.15 0.37
C LEU A 64 10.78 -4.15 0.37
N ARG A 65 10.51 -2.87 0.72
CA ARG A 65 11.57 -1.85 0.84
C ARG A 65 12.57 -2.19 1.95
N GLY A 66 12.08 -2.65 3.11
CA GLY A 66 12.93 -3.11 4.22
C GLY A 66 13.84 -4.28 3.81
N LEU A 67 13.31 -5.28 3.10
CA LEU A 67 14.09 -6.40 2.56
C LEU A 67 15.13 -5.93 1.54
N ARG A 68 14.79 -4.99 0.66
CA ARG A 68 15.75 -4.41 -0.29
C ARG A 68 16.86 -3.66 0.43
N MET A 69 16.54 -2.89 1.48
CA MET A 69 17.54 -2.23 2.31
C MET A 69 18.50 -3.24 2.96
N LEU A 70 18.02 -4.39 3.43
CA LEU A 70 18.86 -5.47 3.96
C LEU A 70 19.75 -6.08 2.87
N ALA A 71 19.22 -6.24 1.65
CA ALA A 71 20.01 -6.72 0.51
C ALA A 71 21.10 -5.72 0.11
N ASP A 72 20.79 -4.42 0.06
CA ASP A 72 21.74 -3.35 -0.24
C ASP A 72 22.86 -3.26 0.81
N ARG A 73 22.57 -3.61 2.06
CA ARG A 73 23.55 -3.73 3.15
C ARG A 73 24.33 -5.04 3.14
N GLY A 74 24.03 -5.97 2.24
CA GLY A 74 24.66 -7.28 2.17
C GLY A 74 24.27 -8.25 3.28
N VAL A 75 23.20 -7.97 4.02
CA VAL A 75 22.68 -8.85 5.10
C VAL A 75 21.98 -10.07 4.52
N ILE A 76 21.27 -9.91 3.39
CA ILE A 76 20.59 -10.97 2.67
C ILE A 76 20.95 -10.90 1.18
N ASP A 77 20.94 -12.05 0.51
CA ASP A 77 21.13 -12.14 -0.93
C ASP A 77 19.76 -12.22 -1.62
N PRO A 78 19.40 -11.26 -2.48
CA PRO A 78 18.09 -11.22 -3.13
C PRO A 78 17.83 -12.40 -4.07
N GLU A 79 18.88 -13.05 -4.59
CA GLU A 79 18.75 -14.21 -5.48
C GLU A 79 18.43 -15.51 -4.73
N THR A 80 18.80 -15.57 -3.46
CA THR A 80 18.61 -16.78 -2.65
C THR A 80 17.57 -16.62 -1.55
N TYR A 81 17.29 -15.39 -1.12
CA TYR A 81 16.35 -15.12 -0.02
C TYR A 81 14.90 -15.37 -0.44
N ASP A 82 14.23 -16.25 0.29
CA ASP A 82 12.83 -16.62 0.07
C ASP A 82 11.89 -15.72 0.87
N VAL A 83 10.99 -15.04 0.16
CA VAL A 83 9.96 -14.17 0.75
C VAL A 83 8.62 -14.88 0.73
N PRO A 84 7.94 -15.02 1.88
CA PRO A 84 6.61 -15.61 1.91
C PRO A 84 5.60 -14.66 1.28
N VAL A 85 4.84 -15.17 0.31
CA VAL A 85 3.86 -14.40 -0.46
C VAL A 85 2.51 -15.10 -0.52
N LYS A 86 1.46 -14.33 -0.67
CA LYS A 86 0.14 -14.81 -1.06
C LYS A 86 -0.14 -14.31 -2.48
N VAL A 87 -0.21 -15.25 -3.41
CA VAL A 87 -0.50 -14.93 -4.82
C VAL A 87 -1.98 -14.74 -4.99
N LEU A 88 -2.38 -13.60 -5.50
CA LEU A 88 -3.75 -13.28 -5.90
C LEU A 88 -3.79 -13.03 -7.40
N VAL A 89 -4.86 -13.47 -8.02
CA VAL A 89 -5.14 -13.25 -9.43
C VAL A 89 -6.45 -12.50 -9.51
N GLY A 90 -6.45 -11.36 -10.17
CA GLY A 90 -7.63 -10.51 -10.32
C GLY A 90 -7.35 -9.37 -11.29
N ASP A 91 -8.39 -8.59 -11.58
CA ASP A 91 -8.21 -7.35 -12.31
C ASP A 91 -7.57 -6.25 -11.43
N GLU A 92 -7.13 -5.18 -12.06
CA GLU A 92 -6.45 -4.07 -11.39
C GLU A 92 -7.33 -3.42 -10.31
N ALA A 93 -8.64 -3.30 -10.55
CA ALA A 93 -9.59 -2.72 -9.62
C ALA A 93 -9.71 -3.58 -8.34
N THR A 94 -9.86 -4.89 -8.48
CA THR A 94 -9.96 -5.84 -7.36
C THR A 94 -8.67 -5.87 -6.54
N LEU A 95 -7.49 -5.88 -7.20
CA LEU A 95 -6.20 -5.87 -6.52
C LEU A 95 -5.98 -4.55 -5.78
N SER A 96 -6.31 -3.42 -6.39
CA SER A 96 -6.23 -2.09 -5.79
C SER A 96 -7.15 -1.95 -4.57
N GLU A 97 -8.39 -2.42 -4.68
CA GLU A 97 -9.34 -2.42 -3.56
C GLU A 97 -8.84 -3.28 -2.39
N THR A 98 -8.33 -4.48 -2.68
CA THR A 98 -7.76 -5.38 -1.66
C THR A 98 -6.58 -4.75 -0.94
N SER A 99 -5.67 -4.10 -1.69
CA SER A 99 -4.52 -3.38 -1.12
C SER A 99 -4.98 -2.22 -0.22
N THR A 100 -5.95 -1.45 -0.68
CA THR A 100 -6.45 -0.29 0.06
C THR A 100 -7.17 -0.71 1.33
N ALA A 101 -8.01 -1.73 1.28
CA ALA A 101 -8.69 -2.26 2.45
C ALA A 101 -7.69 -2.81 3.48
N ALA A 102 -6.67 -3.56 3.06
CA ALA A 102 -5.61 -4.05 3.93
C ALA A 102 -4.84 -2.91 4.61
N ASN A 103 -4.50 -1.86 3.85
CA ASN A 103 -3.80 -0.68 4.38
C ASN A 103 -4.67 0.14 5.34
N PHE A 104 -5.95 0.23 5.09
CA PHE A 104 -6.89 0.96 5.96
C PHE A 104 -6.91 0.40 7.38
N HIS A 105 -6.86 -0.93 7.52
CA HIS A 105 -6.91 -1.60 8.82
C HIS A 105 -5.55 -1.74 9.51
N GLN A 106 -4.45 -1.77 8.79
CA GLN A 106 -3.12 -2.05 9.36
C GLN A 106 -2.31 -0.80 9.70
N LEU A 107 -2.46 0.27 8.93
CA LEU A 107 -1.70 1.51 9.13
C LEU A 107 -2.63 2.68 8.76
N LYS A 108 -2.76 3.63 9.66
CA LYS A 108 -3.58 4.83 9.43
C LYS A 108 -3.13 5.52 8.13
N MET A 109 -3.97 5.46 7.10
CA MET A 109 -3.83 6.30 5.92
C MET A 109 -3.99 7.76 6.33
N THR A 110 -3.31 8.67 5.64
CA THR A 110 -3.60 10.09 5.82
C THR A 110 -4.99 10.41 5.27
N PRO A 111 -5.64 11.46 5.76
CA PRO A 111 -6.92 11.91 5.21
C PRO A 111 -6.91 12.15 3.70
N ALA A 112 -5.78 12.62 3.15
CA ALA A 112 -5.61 12.81 1.71
C ALA A 112 -5.50 11.49 0.95
N GLU A 113 -4.78 10.49 1.49
CA GLU A 113 -4.72 9.14 0.91
C GLU A 113 -6.10 8.46 0.92
N GLU A 114 -6.85 8.61 2.03
CA GLU A 114 -8.24 8.14 2.12
C GLU A 114 -9.14 8.79 1.06
N CYS A 115 -9.02 10.11 0.90
CA CYS A 115 -9.78 10.86 -0.10
C CYS A 115 -9.50 10.34 -1.52
N ARG A 116 -8.24 10.20 -1.91
CA ARG A 116 -7.84 9.69 -3.24
C ARG A 116 -8.32 8.26 -3.48
N ALA A 117 -8.20 7.39 -2.48
CA ALA A 117 -8.68 6.02 -2.57
C ALA A 117 -10.19 5.95 -2.78
N PHE A 118 -10.97 6.72 -2.00
CA PHE A 118 -12.41 6.75 -2.15
C PHE A 118 -12.85 7.35 -3.48
N GLN A 119 -12.19 8.42 -3.96
CA GLN A 119 -12.45 8.97 -5.29
C GLN A 119 -12.25 7.92 -6.39
N TYR A 120 -11.16 7.17 -6.32
CA TYR A 120 -10.87 6.12 -7.29
C TYR A 120 -11.95 5.05 -7.32
N PHE A 121 -12.29 4.47 -6.16
CA PHE A 121 -13.28 3.37 -6.11
C PHE A 121 -14.70 3.83 -6.40
N ILE A 122 -15.08 5.04 -5.99
CA ILE A 122 -16.39 5.60 -6.33
C ILE A 122 -16.44 5.95 -7.82
N GLY A 123 -15.35 6.45 -8.41
CA GLY A 123 -15.26 6.68 -9.85
C GLY A 123 -15.48 5.41 -10.68
N LEU A 124 -15.05 4.25 -10.18
CA LEU A 124 -15.26 2.96 -10.84
C LEU A 124 -16.69 2.43 -10.71
N THR A 125 -17.33 2.62 -9.55
CA THR A 125 -18.60 1.97 -9.21
C THR A 125 -19.79 2.93 -9.14
N GLY A 126 -19.55 4.23 -8.93
CA GLY A 126 -20.60 5.23 -8.65
C GLY A 126 -21.31 5.04 -7.30
N ASP A 127 -20.83 4.11 -6.45
CA ASP A 127 -21.54 3.63 -5.26
C ASP A 127 -20.77 3.96 -3.97
N ILE A 128 -21.11 5.08 -3.34
CA ILE A 128 -20.54 5.52 -2.06
C ILE A 128 -20.89 4.53 -0.93
N GLU A 129 -22.11 4.05 -0.90
CA GLU A 129 -22.60 3.13 0.13
C GLU A 129 -21.87 1.79 0.08
N GLY A 130 -21.72 1.22 -1.12
CA GLY A 130 -20.99 -0.01 -1.33
C GLY A 130 -19.51 0.12 -0.98
N VAL A 131 -18.87 1.22 -1.33
CA VAL A 131 -17.48 1.51 -0.93
C VAL A 131 -17.38 1.60 0.59
N ALA A 132 -18.23 2.37 1.25
CA ALA A 132 -18.24 2.49 2.71
C ALA A 132 -18.38 1.11 3.39
N LYS A 133 -19.32 0.29 2.94
CA LYS A 133 -19.54 -1.05 3.47
C LYS A 133 -18.33 -1.97 3.29
N ARG A 134 -17.68 -1.96 2.11
CA ARG A 134 -16.49 -2.78 1.83
C ARG A 134 -15.30 -2.41 2.71
N PHE A 135 -15.18 -1.13 3.08
CA PHE A 135 -14.14 -0.63 3.97
C PHE A 135 -14.53 -0.65 5.46
N GLY A 136 -15.72 -1.14 5.80
CA GLY A 136 -16.20 -1.18 7.19
C GLY A 136 -16.42 0.20 7.79
N LEU A 137 -16.80 1.19 6.98
CA LEU A 137 -16.96 2.59 7.34
C LEU A 137 -18.40 3.04 7.19
N THR A 138 -18.71 4.20 7.78
CA THR A 138 -20.00 4.86 7.54
C THR A 138 -19.93 5.71 6.26
N ARG A 139 -21.05 5.83 5.55
CA ARG A 139 -21.20 6.73 4.42
C ARG A 139 -20.75 8.15 4.76
N ARG A 140 -21.17 8.67 5.94
CA ARG A 140 -20.81 10.01 6.42
C ARG A 140 -19.29 10.21 6.54
N PHE A 141 -18.55 9.18 6.95
CA PHE A 141 -17.09 9.23 7.02
C PHE A 141 -16.48 9.37 5.63
N VAL A 142 -16.93 8.53 4.69
CA VAL A 142 -16.44 8.55 3.29
C VAL A 142 -16.74 9.91 2.64
N GLU A 143 -17.96 10.43 2.78
CA GLU A 143 -18.34 11.74 2.26
C GLU A 143 -17.49 12.87 2.88
N GLY A 144 -17.20 12.78 4.18
CA GLY A 144 -16.32 13.74 4.87
C GLY A 144 -14.90 13.75 4.30
N ARG A 145 -14.36 12.60 3.90
CA ARG A 145 -13.04 12.50 3.24
C ARG A 145 -13.07 13.01 1.80
N LEU A 146 -14.13 12.72 1.06
CA LEU A 146 -14.29 13.21 -0.32
C LEU A 146 -14.34 14.74 -0.42
N ARG A 147 -14.81 15.44 0.62
CA ARG A 147 -14.78 16.91 0.65
C ARG A 147 -13.38 17.49 0.60
N LEU A 148 -12.35 16.74 1.01
CA LEU A 148 -10.96 17.20 0.91
C LEU A 148 -10.52 17.42 -0.54
N ALA A 149 -11.17 16.78 -1.51
CA ALA A 149 -10.91 17.01 -2.93
C ALA A 149 -11.25 18.45 -3.40
N THR A 150 -11.99 19.22 -2.61
CA THR A 150 -12.31 20.62 -2.90
C THR A 150 -11.27 21.61 -2.37
N LEU A 151 -10.26 21.15 -1.64
CA LEU A 151 -9.18 21.98 -1.15
C LEU A 151 -8.30 22.46 -2.29
N ALA A 152 -7.69 23.65 -2.11
CA ALA A 152 -6.67 24.13 -3.06
C ALA A 152 -5.50 23.11 -3.11
N GLU A 153 -4.96 22.89 -4.31
CA GLU A 153 -3.92 21.88 -4.54
C GLU A 153 -2.73 21.94 -3.56
N PRO A 154 -2.15 23.13 -3.25
CA PRO A 154 -1.05 23.20 -2.29
C PRO A 154 -1.42 22.74 -0.87
N ILE A 155 -2.66 22.97 -0.46
CA ILE A 155 -3.18 22.53 0.85
C ILE A 155 -3.41 21.03 0.85
N PHE A 156 -3.94 20.49 -0.23
CA PHE A 156 -4.15 19.07 -0.38
C PHE A 156 -2.82 18.30 -0.42
N GLU A 157 -1.81 18.82 -1.11
CA GLU A 157 -0.46 18.25 -1.14
C GLU A 157 0.18 18.27 0.23
N ALA A 158 0.17 19.40 0.94
CA ALA A 158 0.69 19.51 2.30
C ALA A 158 0.01 18.52 3.28
N LEU A 159 -1.29 18.31 3.13
CA LEU A 159 -2.04 17.30 3.89
C LEU A 159 -1.61 15.87 3.50
N SER A 160 -1.35 15.63 2.22
CA SER A 160 -0.88 14.34 1.70
C SER A 160 0.51 13.98 2.21
N GLU A 161 1.40 14.96 2.29
CA GLU A 161 2.76 14.82 2.82
C GLU A 161 2.81 14.74 4.35
N GLY A 162 1.70 15.07 5.02
CA GLY A 162 1.61 15.09 6.47
C GLY A 162 2.27 16.32 7.12
N THR A 163 2.58 17.37 6.33
CA THR A 163 3.14 18.64 6.83
C THR A 163 2.11 19.49 7.55
N ILE A 164 0.82 19.29 7.25
CA ILE A 164 -0.30 19.89 7.96
C ILE A 164 -1.29 18.82 8.42
N THR A 165 -2.05 19.14 9.45
CA THR A 165 -3.12 18.27 9.98
C THR A 165 -4.47 18.58 9.33
N LEU A 166 -5.42 17.66 9.47
CA LEU A 166 -6.80 17.84 8.98
C LEU A 166 -7.47 19.08 9.58
N ASP A 167 -7.17 19.42 10.84
CA ASP A 167 -7.76 20.58 11.51
C ASP A 167 -7.23 21.92 10.99
N VAL A 168 -6.01 21.92 10.45
CA VAL A 168 -5.41 23.10 9.80
C VAL A 168 -5.93 23.25 8.37
N ALA A 169 -6.28 22.15 7.70
CA ALA A 169 -6.76 22.13 6.32
C ALA A 169 -8.26 22.49 6.17
N LYS A 170 -9.02 22.54 7.25
CA LYS A 170 -10.46 22.94 7.27
C LYS A 170 -10.62 24.44 7.37
#